data_890703092f773b7116179a1ecbcada29
#
_entry.id   890703092f773b7116179a1ecbcada29
#
_cell.length_a   1.000
_cell.length_b   1.000
_cell.length_c   1.000
_cell.angle_alpha   90.00
_cell.angle_beta   90.00
_cell.angle_gamma   90.00
#
_symmetry.space_group_name_H-M   'P 1'
#
loop_
_entity.id
_entity.type
_entity.pdbx_description
1 polymer ?
#
loop_
_entity_poly.entity_id
_entity_poly.type
_entity_poly.pdbx_seq_one_letter_code
_entity_poly.pdbx_strand_id
1 'polypeptide(L)'
;MKRRSAIALILVGFAALSYSPQASSETGWVTLFDGKNLDHFNAIGDANWRLEDGSVVADKGNGFLVSKDAYADYQIRAEFWVDADANSGIFIRCTDPEKVGANNAYEVNIWDTRPDPSYGTGAIVNVGKVDPMPRAGGKWNVMEITAKGSTFTVVLNGQKTVDAAQDAKFASGRIALQHGQGVKDDKGVVNDKGVVKFRKVEIKSL
;
A
#
# COMPACT_ATOMS: atom_id res chain seq x y z
N MET A 1 -63.68 0.56 59.01
CA MET A 1 -62.52 -0.19 58.66
C MET A 1 -62.21 -0.04 57.18
N LYS A 2 -61.24 0.81 56.80
CA LYS A 2 -60.89 1.10 55.40
C LYS A 2 -59.61 0.31 55.09
N ARG A 3 -59.68 -0.66 54.16
CA ARG A 3 -58.54 -1.42 53.65
C ARG A 3 -57.83 -0.57 52.57
N ARG A 4 -56.58 -0.28 52.77
CA ARG A 4 -55.69 0.34 51.77
C ARG A 4 -55.02 -0.78 50.98
N SER A 5 -55.29 -0.86 49.69
CA SER A 5 -54.55 -1.72 48.75
C SER A 5 -53.28 -1.00 48.29
N ALA A 6 -52.14 -1.63 48.51
CA ALA A 6 -50.87 -1.18 47.99
C ALA A 6 -50.66 -1.78 46.58
N ILE A 7 -50.49 -0.94 45.57
CA ILE A 7 -50.13 -1.35 44.21
C ILE A 7 -48.60 -1.34 44.13
N ALA A 8 -47.99 -2.50 43.95
CA ALA A 8 -46.53 -2.62 43.69
C ALA A 8 -46.27 -2.38 42.22
N LEU A 9 -45.50 -1.35 41.95
CA LEU A 9 -45.02 -1.00 40.58
C LEU A 9 -43.74 -1.82 40.30
N ILE A 10 -43.82 -2.81 39.39
CA ILE A 10 -42.67 -3.57 38.92
C ILE A 10 -42.01 -2.78 37.75
N LEU A 11 -40.85 -2.21 38.03
CA LEU A 11 -39.97 -1.62 36.97
C LEU A 11 -39.23 -2.74 36.25
N VAL A 12 -39.61 -3.04 35.04
CA VAL A 12 -38.86 -3.92 34.15
C VAL A 12 -37.78 -3.07 33.46
N GLY A 13 -36.54 -3.23 33.93
CA GLY A 13 -35.40 -2.61 33.29
C GLY A 13 -35.03 -3.32 31.98
N PHE A 14 -35.23 -2.64 30.85
CA PHE A 14 -34.68 -3.07 29.56
C PHE A 14 -33.19 -2.78 29.51
N ALA A 15 -32.37 -3.81 29.64
CA ALA A 15 -30.93 -3.73 29.32
C ALA A 15 -30.78 -3.70 27.79
N ALA A 16 -30.45 -2.54 27.24
CA ALA A 16 -30.07 -2.41 25.84
C ALA A 16 -28.70 -3.06 25.64
N LEU A 17 -28.67 -4.25 25.07
CA LEU A 17 -27.44 -4.87 24.56
C LEU A 17 -26.94 -4.02 23.36
N SER A 18 -25.90 -3.22 23.61
CA SER A 18 -25.16 -2.53 22.57
C SER A 18 -24.38 -3.56 21.72
N TYR A 19 -24.95 -3.88 20.56
CA TYR A 19 -24.28 -4.67 19.53
C TYR A 19 -23.21 -3.79 18.88
N SER A 20 -21.96 -3.94 19.27
CA SER A 20 -20.83 -3.41 18.52
C SER A 20 -20.63 -4.30 17.30
N PRO A 21 -20.72 -3.77 16.05
CA PRO A 21 -20.38 -4.56 14.88
C PRO A 21 -18.89 -4.86 14.94
N GLN A 22 -18.56 -6.12 15.24
CA GLN A 22 -17.23 -6.65 15.10
C GLN A 22 -16.91 -6.63 13.61
N ALA A 23 -15.99 -5.76 13.18
CA ALA A 23 -15.50 -5.77 11.81
C ALA A 23 -14.97 -7.18 11.52
N SER A 24 -15.64 -7.89 10.63
CA SER A 24 -15.17 -9.18 10.12
C SER A 24 -13.85 -8.92 9.41
N SER A 25 -12.73 -9.35 10.00
CA SER A 25 -11.47 -9.44 9.26
C SER A 25 -11.74 -10.41 8.10
N GLU A 26 -11.58 -9.94 6.86
CA GLU A 26 -11.56 -10.84 5.70
C GLU A 26 -10.50 -11.90 6.02
N THR A 27 -10.91 -13.16 6.07
CA THR A 27 -10.06 -14.24 6.55
C THR A 27 -8.78 -14.34 5.72
N GLY A 28 -7.64 -14.29 6.39
CA GLY A 28 -6.31 -14.49 5.79
C GLY A 28 -5.53 -13.22 5.47
N TRP A 29 -6.10 -12.01 5.61
CA TRP A 29 -5.34 -10.76 5.49
C TRP A 29 -4.64 -10.39 6.80
N VAL A 30 -3.37 -10.02 6.70
CA VAL A 30 -2.54 -9.47 7.78
C VAL A 30 -2.28 -8.00 7.49
N THR A 31 -2.59 -7.15 8.44
CA THR A 31 -2.35 -5.71 8.32
C THR A 31 -0.87 -5.41 8.62
N LEU A 32 -0.16 -4.85 7.65
CA LEU A 32 1.22 -4.36 7.80
C LEU A 32 1.25 -2.90 8.23
N PHE A 33 0.26 -2.10 7.81
CA PHE A 33 0.09 -0.69 8.17
C PHE A 33 -1.39 -0.31 8.18
N ASP A 34 -1.81 0.42 9.23
CA ASP A 34 -3.18 0.90 9.42
C ASP A 34 -3.26 2.38 9.86
N GLY A 35 -2.18 3.13 9.61
CA GLY A 35 -2.10 4.54 9.98
C GLY A 35 -1.57 4.82 11.39
N LYS A 36 -1.24 3.80 12.21
CA LYS A 36 -0.89 3.98 13.62
C LYS A 36 0.61 3.93 13.91
N ASN A 37 1.31 2.96 13.33
CA ASN A 37 2.74 2.75 13.56
C ASN A 37 3.40 2.08 12.36
N LEU A 38 4.74 2.04 12.36
CA LEU A 38 5.57 1.41 11.33
C LEU A 38 6.24 0.14 11.85
N ASP A 39 5.64 -0.57 12.79
CA ASP A 39 6.24 -1.72 13.48
C ASP A 39 6.65 -2.86 12.53
N HIS A 40 6.01 -2.99 11.38
CA HIS A 40 6.35 -3.96 10.34
C HIS A 40 7.38 -3.47 9.32
N PHE A 41 7.86 -2.22 9.41
CA PHE A 41 8.77 -1.62 8.44
C PHE A 41 10.05 -1.07 9.06
N ASN A 42 11.10 -1.03 8.28
CA ASN A 42 12.32 -0.26 8.53
C ASN A 42 12.43 0.81 7.44
N ALA A 43 12.76 2.04 7.82
CA ALA A 43 13.06 3.11 6.87
C ALA A 43 14.52 3.01 6.43
N ILE A 44 14.76 3.14 5.12
CA ILE A 44 16.09 3.23 4.51
C ILE A 44 16.14 4.41 3.53
N GLY A 45 17.33 4.97 3.30
CA GLY A 45 17.50 6.19 2.49
C GLY A 45 17.20 7.45 3.30
N ASP A 46 16.94 8.56 2.60
CA ASP A 46 16.78 9.89 3.18
C ASP A 46 15.38 10.49 3.01
N ALA A 47 14.40 9.68 2.58
CA ALA A 47 13.00 10.09 2.52
C ALA A 47 12.47 10.43 3.93
N ASN A 48 11.82 11.58 4.05
CA ASN A 48 11.37 12.13 5.34
C ASN A 48 10.05 11.52 5.83
N TRP A 49 9.98 10.20 5.91
CA TRP A 49 8.80 9.46 6.35
C TRP A 49 8.32 9.91 7.74
N ARG A 50 7.03 10.20 7.84
CA ARG A 50 6.36 10.60 9.07
C ARG A 50 4.92 10.13 9.12
N LEU A 51 4.38 9.91 10.31
CA LEU A 51 2.96 9.62 10.52
C LEU A 51 2.20 10.95 10.60
N GLU A 52 1.15 11.08 9.78
CA GLU A 52 0.32 12.28 9.69
C GLU A 52 -1.10 11.88 9.25
N ASP A 53 -2.10 12.28 10.00
CA ASP A 53 -3.54 12.08 9.70
C ASP A 53 -3.90 10.65 9.29
N GLY A 54 -3.40 9.66 10.05
CA GLY A 54 -3.68 8.24 9.79
C GLY A 54 -2.99 7.67 8.55
N SER A 55 -1.96 8.34 8.06
CA SER A 55 -1.13 7.91 6.92
C SER A 55 0.34 8.00 7.27
N VAL A 56 1.18 7.24 6.59
CA VAL A 56 2.60 7.53 6.50
C VAL A 56 2.84 8.38 5.26
N VAL A 57 3.56 9.49 5.43
CA VAL A 57 3.75 10.53 4.41
C VAL A 57 5.23 10.78 4.21
N ALA A 58 5.65 10.95 2.95
CA ALA A 58 6.93 11.56 2.58
C ALA A 58 6.71 12.58 1.46
N ASP A 59 7.48 13.65 1.46
CA ASP A 59 7.41 14.75 0.47
C ASP A 59 8.79 15.27 0.08
N LYS A 60 9.84 14.59 0.52
CA LYS A 60 11.23 14.95 0.25
C LYS A 60 12.17 13.77 0.44
N GLY A 61 13.27 13.79 -0.29
CA GLY A 61 14.33 12.78 -0.23
C GLY A 61 14.04 11.57 -1.10
N ASN A 62 14.89 10.56 -1.03
CA ASN A 62 14.72 9.29 -1.72
C ASN A 62 14.90 8.15 -0.73
N GLY A 63 13.91 7.28 -0.62
CA GLY A 63 13.99 6.19 0.34
C GLY A 63 12.79 5.28 0.32
N PHE A 64 12.83 4.30 1.21
CA PHE A 64 11.87 3.22 1.27
C PHE A 64 11.45 2.91 2.70
N LEU A 65 10.21 2.42 2.84
CA LEU A 65 9.77 1.66 4.00
C LEU A 65 9.82 0.18 3.60
N VAL A 66 10.77 -0.57 4.15
CA VAL A 66 11.02 -1.98 3.80
C VAL A 66 10.42 -2.88 4.87
N SER A 67 9.61 -3.87 4.48
CA SER A 67 9.01 -4.81 5.42
C SER A 67 10.09 -5.60 6.18
N LYS A 68 9.85 -5.88 7.47
CA LYS A 68 10.75 -6.71 8.29
C LYS A 68 10.71 -8.17 7.89
N ASP A 69 9.56 -8.64 7.39
CA ASP A 69 9.37 -10.00 6.93
C ASP A 69 9.50 -10.11 5.41
N ALA A 70 9.88 -11.29 4.95
CA ALA A 70 9.96 -11.65 3.54
C ALA A 70 8.81 -12.60 3.19
N TYR A 71 8.36 -12.52 1.93
CA TYR A 71 7.21 -13.26 1.43
C TYR A 71 7.54 -13.91 0.07
N ALA A 72 6.90 -15.04 -0.23
CA ALA A 72 7.05 -15.76 -1.51
C ALA A 72 5.82 -15.57 -2.40
N ASP A 73 4.76 -16.34 -2.12
CA ASP A 73 3.48 -16.26 -2.82
C ASP A 73 2.46 -15.52 -1.98
N TYR A 74 1.93 -14.42 -2.50
CA TYR A 74 1.03 -13.55 -1.74
C TYR A 74 0.21 -12.63 -2.63
N GLN A 75 -0.80 -12.05 -2.03
CA GLN A 75 -1.51 -10.87 -2.51
C GLN A 75 -1.27 -9.73 -1.54
N ILE A 76 -0.92 -8.55 -2.04
CA ILE A 76 -0.83 -7.30 -1.26
C ILE A 76 -1.92 -6.34 -1.73
N ARG A 77 -2.50 -5.60 -0.80
CA ARG A 77 -3.41 -4.48 -1.05
C ARG A 77 -2.85 -3.25 -0.36
N ALA A 78 -2.66 -2.16 -1.11
CA ALA A 78 -2.16 -0.90 -0.59
C ALA A 78 -3.07 0.26 -0.99
N GLU A 79 -3.47 1.08 -0.01
CA GLU A 79 -4.15 2.34 -0.24
C GLU A 79 -3.13 3.47 -0.22
N PHE A 80 -3.03 4.21 -1.33
CA PHE A 80 -2.04 5.27 -1.50
C PHE A 80 -2.62 6.53 -2.14
N TRP A 81 -1.95 7.64 -1.90
CA TRP A 81 -2.19 8.93 -2.54
C TRP A 81 -0.84 9.51 -2.99
N VAL A 82 -0.79 10.08 -4.19
CA VAL A 82 0.40 10.72 -4.73
C VAL A 82 0.04 12.04 -5.42
N ASP A 83 0.96 13.00 -5.42
CA ASP A 83 0.92 14.12 -6.36
C ASP A 83 1.09 13.62 -7.80
N ALA A 84 0.63 14.42 -8.76
CA ALA A 84 0.76 14.07 -10.17
C ALA A 84 2.22 13.93 -10.64
N ASP A 85 3.14 14.64 -9.99
CA ASP A 85 4.57 14.65 -10.30
C ASP A 85 5.40 13.73 -9.41
N ALA A 86 4.77 13.07 -8.41
CA ALA A 86 5.48 12.18 -7.51
C ALA A 86 5.95 10.91 -8.25
N ASN A 87 7.17 10.48 -7.91
CA ASN A 87 7.68 9.16 -8.25
C ASN A 87 7.61 8.27 -7.02
N SER A 88 6.91 7.17 -7.13
CA SER A 88 6.72 6.17 -6.09
C SER A 88 6.60 4.77 -6.71
N GLY A 89 6.49 3.77 -5.86
CA GLY A 89 6.28 2.39 -6.28
C GLY A 89 6.13 1.46 -5.08
N ILE A 90 5.60 0.28 -5.36
CA ILE A 90 5.57 -0.84 -4.43
C ILE A 90 6.53 -1.89 -4.96
N PHE A 91 7.67 -2.04 -4.30
CA PHE A 91 8.64 -3.07 -4.63
C PHE A 91 8.26 -4.39 -3.97
N ILE A 92 8.34 -5.46 -4.72
CA ILE A 92 7.98 -6.81 -4.27
C ILE A 92 9.16 -7.76 -4.46
N ARG A 93 9.24 -8.78 -3.58
CA ARG A 93 10.31 -9.79 -3.58
C ARG A 93 11.70 -9.18 -3.55
N CYS A 94 11.91 -8.12 -2.76
CA CYS A 94 13.22 -7.50 -2.59
C CYS A 94 14.15 -8.44 -1.82
N THR A 95 15.25 -8.85 -2.47
CA THR A 95 16.23 -9.82 -1.93
C THR A 95 17.32 -9.15 -1.09
N ASP A 96 17.57 -7.86 -1.28
CA ASP A 96 18.50 -7.05 -0.48
C ASP A 96 17.75 -5.84 0.12
N PRO A 97 17.37 -5.91 1.41
CA PRO A 97 16.58 -4.85 2.04
C PRO A 97 17.34 -3.53 2.22
N GLU A 98 18.66 -3.52 2.06
CA GLU A 98 19.50 -2.33 2.21
C GLU A 98 19.70 -1.58 0.88
N LYS A 99 19.37 -2.22 -0.25
CA LYS A 99 19.60 -1.69 -1.61
C LYS A 99 18.43 -1.96 -2.53
N VAL A 100 17.25 -1.45 -2.17
CA VAL A 100 16.04 -1.67 -2.97
C VAL A 100 16.19 -1.07 -4.38
N GLY A 101 15.93 -1.89 -5.40
CA GLY A 101 15.97 -1.47 -6.79
C GLY A 101 15.71 -2.60 -7.79
N ALA A 102 15.68 -2.27 -9.08
CA ALA A 102 15.34 -3.21 -10.16
C ALA A 102 16.32 -4.41 -10.30
N ASN A 103 17.51 -4.34 -9.68
CA ASN A 103 18.48 -5.44 -9.72
C ASN A 103 18.17 -6.55 -8.70
N ASN A 104 17.36 -6.26 -7.68
CA ASN A 104 17.06 -7.16 -6.56
C ASN A 104 15.61 -7.20 -6.14
N ALA A 105 14.71 -6.54 -6.88
CA ALA A 105 13.28 -6.53 -6.65
C ALA A 105 12.50 -6.30 -7.95
N TYR A 106 11.19 -6.55 -7.94
CA TYR A 106 10.26 -6.09 -8.96
C TYR A 106 9.61 -4.79 -8.48
N GLU A 107 9.56 -3.77 -9.33
CA GLU A 107 8.91 -2.50 -9.05
C GLU A 107 7.53 -2.43 -9.70
N VAL A 108 6.47 -2.41 -8.89
CA VAL A 108 5.13 -2.02 -9.36
C VAL A 108 5.04 -0.51 -9.26
N ASN A 109 5.08 0.16 -10.40
CA ASN A 109 5.36 1.59 -10.47
C ASN A 109 4.12 2.45 -10.17
N ILE A 110 4.37 3.60 -9.55
CA ILE A 110 3.42 4.69 -9.29
C ILE A 110 4.09 5.99 -9.74
N TRP A 111 4.02 6.28 -11.03
CA TRP A 111 4.66 7.46 -11.60
C TRP A 111 3.95 7.91 -12.89
N ASP A 112 3.07 8.89 -12.75
CA ASP A 112 2.20 9.36 -13.85
C ASP A 112 2.95 10.11 -14.96
N THR A 113 4.11 10.70 -14.65
CA THR A 113 4.93 11.49 -15.57
C THR A 113 6.19 10.76 -16.04
N ARG A 114 6.22 9.42 -15.86
CA ARG A 114 7.37 8.62 -16.33
C ARG A 114 7.62 8.85 -17.84
N PRO A 115 8.90 9.08 -18.25
CA PRO A 115 9.23 9.31 -19.67
C PRO A 115 8.81 8.18 -20.61
N ASP A 116 8.92 6.92 -20.18
CA ASP A 116 8.32 5.77 -20.87
C ASP A 116 7.00 5.39 -20.17
N PRO A 117 5.84 5.84 -20.70
CA PRO A 117 4.55 5.62 -20.07
C PRO A 117 4.15 4.15 -20.03
N SER A 118 4.71 3.30 -20.89
CA SER A 118 4.43 1.85 -20.87
C SER A 118 4.90 1.17 -19.57
N TYR A 119 5.81 1.80 -18.85
CA TYR A 119 6.27 1.38 -17.52
C TYR A 119 5.90 2.38 -16.43
N GLY A 120 4.93 3.26 -16.66
CA GLY A 120 4.40 4.20 -15.67
C GLY A 120 3.49 3.53 -14.65
N THR A 121 2.57 4.31 -14.11
CA THR A 121 1.65 3.88 -13.04
C THR A 121 0.91 2.59 -13.40
N GLY A 122 1.00 1.59 -12.52
CA GLY A 122 0.34 0.30 -12.66
C GLY A 122 1.12 -0.75 -13.44
N ALA A 123 2.27 -0.42 -14.04
CA ALA A 123 3.16 -1.38 -14.70
C ALA A 123 4.08 -2.09 -13.69
N ILE A 124 4.67 -3.22 -14.10
CA ILE A 124 5.83 -3.83 -13.44
C ILE A 124 7.06 -3.51 -14.31
N VAL A 125 7.95 -2.67 -13.80
CA VAL A 125 9.10 -2.16 -14.56
C VAL A 125 9.94 -3.31 -15.13
N ASN A 126 10.17 -3.28 -16.46
CA ASN A 126 10.89 -4.30 -17.24
C ASN A 126 10.23 -5.70 -17.28
N VAL A 127 9.01 -5.88 -16.75
CA VAL A 127 8.33 -7.20 -16.70
C VAL A 127 6.94 -7.13 -17.34
N GLY A 128 6.09 -6.21 -16.89
CA GLY A 128 4.71 -6.07 -17.35
C GLY A 128 4.39 -4.64 -17.73
N LYS A 129 4.14 -4.38 -19.01
CA LYS A 129 3.74 -3.06 -19.52
C LYS A 129 2.27 -2.78 -19.23
N VAL A 130 1.93 -1.49 -19.20
CA VAL A 130 0.56 -0.98 -19.11
C VAL A 130 0.22 -0.17 -20.37
N ASP A 131 -0.99 -0.38 -20.91
CA ASP A 131 -1.51 0.40 -22.04
C ASP A 131 -3.06 0.35 -22.04
N PRO A 132 -3.78 1.49 -21.96
CA PRO A 132 -3.23 2.81 -21.65
C PRO A 132 -2.80 2.92 -20.18
N MET A 133 -1.79 3.77 -19.90
CA MET A 133 -1.36 4.04 -18.54
C MET A 133 -2.43 4.81 -17.75
N PRO A 134 -2.92 4.29 -16.61
CA PRO A 134 -3.85 5.02 -15.75
C PRO A 134 -3.14 6.17 -15.01
N ARG A 135 -3.92 7.10 -14.47
CA ARG A 135 -3.44 8.21 -13.64
C ARG A 135 -3.84 8.02 -12.19
N ALA A 136 -2.87 8.15 -11.29
CA ALA A 136 -3.05 8.02 -9.85
C ALA A 136 -3.00 9.36 -9.10
N GLY A 137 -2.42 10.39 -9.68
CA GLY A 137 -2.18 11.68 -9.03
C GLY A 137 -3.45 12.38 -8.53
N GLY A 138 -3.34 13.02 -7.35
CA GLY A 138 -4.36 13.87 -6.76
C GLY A 138 -5.56 13.16 -6.12
N LYS A 139 -5.52 11.85 -5.95
CA LYS A 139 -6.62 11.06 -5.36
C LYS A 139 -6.11 9.83 -4.60
N TRP A 140 -6.93 9.31 -3.70
CA TRP A 140 -6.70 8.00 -3.09
C TRP A 140 -6.94 6.89 -4.11
N ASN A 141 -6.04 5.92 -4.10
CA ASN A 141 -6.06 4.76 -4.99
C ASN A 141 -5.90 3.48 -4.17
N VAL A 142 -6.36 2.37 -4.74
CA VAL A 142 -6.12 1.02 -4.22
C VAL A 142 -5.33 0.25 -5.27
N MET A 143 -4.16 -0.25 -4.89
CA MET A 143 -3.36 -1.16 -5.71
C MET A 143 -3.36 -2.54 -5.08
N GLU A 144 -3.74 -3.53 -5.88
CA GLU A 144 -3.67 -4.94 -5.51
C GLU A 144 -2.64 -5.62 -6.41
N ILE A 145 -1.70 -6.32 -5.77
CA ILE A 145 -0.62 -7.03 -6.47
C ILE A 145 -0.68 -8.48 -6.04
N THR A 146 -0.80 -9.38 -7.02
CA THR A 146 -0.70 -10.83 -6.80
C THR A 146 0.63 -11.33 -7.34
N ALA A 147 1.43 -11.97 -6.48
CA ALA A 147 2.67 -12.66 -6.82
C ALA A 147 2.51 -14.15 -6.49
N LYS A 148 2.49 -15.03 -7.50
CA LYS A 148 2.34 -16.48 -7.32
C LYS A 148 3.26 -17.23 -8.27
N GLY A 149 4.24 -17.97 -7.72
CA GLY A 149 5.32 -18.56 -8.51
C GLY A 149 6.03 -17.49 -9.32
N SER A 150 6.12 -17.63 -10.62
CA SER A 150 6.68 -16.64 -11.56
C SER A 150 5.65 -15.69 -12.15
N THR A 151 4.39 -15.72 -11.69
CA THR A 151 3.28 -14.98 -12.29
C THR A 151 2.91 -13.78 -11.45
N PHE A 152 2.75 -12.62 -12.11
CA PHE A 152 2.39 -11.36 -11.47
C PHE A 152 1.14 -10.75 -12.12
N THR A 153 0.23 -10.27 -11.28
CA THR A 153 -0.97 -9.53 -11.71
C THR A 153 -1.07 -8.25 -10.89
N VAL A 154 -1.36 -7.13 -11.55
CA VAL A 154 -1.58 -5.83 -10.91
C VAL A 154 -2.96 -5.33 -11.25
N VAL A 155 -3.68 -4.86 -10.22
CA VAL A 155 -4.99 -4.21 -10.34
C VAL A 155 -4.91 -2.85 -9.66
N LEU A 156 -5.25 -1.79 -10.38
CA LEU A 156 -5.35 -0.43 -9.85
C LEU A 156 -6.80 0.04 -9.89
N ASN A 157 -7.37 0.36 -8.73
CA ASN A 157 -8.76 0.82 -8.60
C ASN A 157 -9.77 -0.12 -9.27
N GLY A 158 -9.56 -1.44 -9.14
CA GLY A 158 -10.42 -2.46 -9.75
C GLY A 158 -10.16 -2.74 -11.23
N GLN A 159 -9.28 -1.98 -11.87
CA GLN A 159 -8.87 -2.23 -13.26
C GLN A 159 -7.55 -2.98 -13.31
N LYS A 160 -7.51 -4.12 -13.99
CA LYS A 160 -6.29 -4.88 -14.23
C LYS A 160 -5.37 -4.09 -15.17
N THR A 161 -4.17 -3.77 -14.71
CA THR A 161 -3.14 -3.03 -15.46
C THR A 161 -2.06 -3.95 -15.99
N VAL A 162 -1.74 -5.03 -15.25
CA VAL A 162 -0.86 -6.11 -15.71
C VAL A 162 -1.59 -7.44 -15.48
N ASP A 163 -1.69 -8.27 -16.53
CA ASP A 163 -2.36 -9.56 -16.47
C ASP A 163 -1.37 -10.70 -16.67
N ALA A 164 -1.11 -11.45 -15.60
CA ALA A 164 -0.32 -12.69 -15.60
C ALA A 164 1.07 -12.55 -16.26
N ALA A 165 1.76 -11.41 -16.05
CA ALA A 165 3.15 -11.26 -16.53
C ALA A 165 4.06 -12.29 -15.86
N GLN A 166 5.06 -12.77 -16.60
CA GLN A 166 5.94 -13.87 -16.20
C GLN A 166 7.38 -13.40 -16.02
N ASP A 167 7.95 -13.64 -14.85
CA ASP A 167 9.38 -13.50 -14.57
C ASP A 167 9.76 -14.35 -13.35
N ALA A 168 10.87 -15.09 -13.43
CA ALA A 168 11.31 -16.02 -12.40
C ALA A 168 12.58 -15.54 -11.65
N LYS A 169 13.01 -14.29 -11.86
CA LYS A 169 14.29 -13.77 -11.32
C LYS A 169 14.33 -13.76 -9.80
N PHE A 170 13.22 -13.38 -9.15
CA PHE A 170 13.11 -13.33 -7.70
C PHE A 170 11.92 -14.16 -7.21
N ALA A 171 12.18 -15.21 -6.42
CA ALA A 171 11.14 -16.12 -5.94
C ALA A 171 10.49 -15.63 -4.63
N SER A 172 11.23 -14.91 -3.80
CA SER A 172 10.77 -14.38 -2.51
C SER A 172 11.59 -13.16 -2.11
N GLY A 173 11.09 -12.41 -1.14
CA GLY A 173 11.79 -11.25 -0.59
C GLY A 173 10.84 -10.30 0.11
N ARG A 174 11.36 -9.15 0.49
CA ARG A 174 10.64 -8.13 1.24
C ARG A 174 9.77 -7.26 0.32
N ILE A 175 8.84 -6.55 0.92
CA ILE A 175 8.03 -5.50 0.27
C ILE A 175 8.66 -4.17 0.64
N ALA A 176 8.71 -3.21 -0.30
CA ALA A 176 9.13 -1.86 0.00
C ALA A 176 8.20 -0.81 -0.63
N LEU A 177 7.84 0.20 0.15
CA LEU A 177 7.08 1.37 -0.28
C LEU A 177 8.05 2.49 -0.55
N GLN A 178 7.98 3.12 -1.72
CA GLN A 178 8.98 4.09 -2.17
C GLN A 178 8.46 5.54 -2.07
N HIS A 179 9.36 6.44 -1.68
CA HIS A 179 9.39 7.83 -2.11
C HIS A 179 10.63 8.02 -2.99
N GLY A 180 10.43 8.20 -4.29
CA GLY A 180 11.48 8.16 -5.30
C GLY A 180 11.82 9.54 -5.85
N GLN A 181 12.94 9.60 -6.56
CA GLN A 181 13.34 10.78 -7.31
C GLN A 181 12.62 10.81 -8.66
N GLY A 182 12.13 11.99 -9.06
CA GLY A 182 11.61 12.23 -10.40
C GLY A 182 12.73 12.42 -11.44
N VAL A 183 12.36 12.92 -12.61
CA VAL A 183 13.31 13.20 -13.70
C VAL A 183 14.20 14.39 -13.33
N LYS A 184 15.46 14.35 -13.78
CA LYS A 184 16.35 15.52 -13.74
C LYS A 184 15.84 16.57 -14.73
N ASP A 185 15.83 17.82 -14.32
CA ASP A 185 15.59 18.95 -15.21
C ASP A 185 16.80 19.21 -16.15
N ASP A 186 16.66 20.16 -17.05
CA ASP A 186 17.71 20.57 -18.02
C ASP A 186 19.01 21.07 -17.35
N LYS A 187 18.95 21.41 -16.06
CA LYS A 187 20.09 21.84 -15.25
C LYS A 187 20.68 20.68 -14.43
N GLY A 188 20.15 19.47 -14.60
CA GLY A 188 20.59 18.28 -13.87
C GLY A 188 20.06 18.22 -12.42
N VAL A 189 19.14 19.09 -12.04
CA VAL A 189 18.51 19.08 -10.71
C VAL A 189 17.46 17.98 -10.68
N VAL A 190 17.55 17.10 -9.72
CA VAL A 190 16.61 16.01 -9.52
C VAL A 190 15.36 16.55 -8.83
N ASN A 191 14.19 16.28 -9.37
CA ASN A 191 12.93 16.51 -8.66
C ASN A 191 12.75 15.37 -7.64
N ASP A 192 13.07 15.63 -6.37
CA ASP A 192 12.82 14.73 -5.23
C ASP A 192 11.59 15.15 -4.42
N LYS A 193 10.74 15.97 -5.03
CA LYS A 193 9.52 16.49 -4.45
C LYS A 193 8.32 15.75 -4.99
N GLY A 194 7.22 15.88 -4.31
CA GLY A 194 5.98 15.22 -4.63
C GLY A 194 5.52 14.41 -3.44
N VAL A 195 4.32 14.68 -2.96
CA VAL A 195 3.79 14.01 -1.78
C VAL A 195 3.41 12.58 -2.13
N VAL A 196 3.85 11.65 -1.29
CA VAL A 196 3.45 10.24 -1.31
C VAL A 196 2.86 9.89 0.05
N LYS A 197 1.69 9.26 0.06
CA LYS A 197 1.01 8.81 1.28
C LYS A 197 0.56 7.36 1.13
N PHE A 198 0.70 6.59 2.21
CA PHE A 198 0.05 5.30 2.36
C PHE A 198 -0.77 5.32 3.66
N ARG A 199 -2.01 4.80 3.65
CA ARG A 199 -2.86 4.76 4.85
C ARG A 199 -3.26 3.36 5.26
N LYS A 200 -3.19 2.39 4.35
CA LYS A 200 -3.46 0.99 4.63
C LYS A 200 -2.60 0.09 3.75
N VAL A 201 -1.95 -0.88 4.34
CA VAL A 201 -1.19 -1.92 3.62
C VAL A 201 -1.49 -3.26 4.28
N GLU A 202 -1.99 -4.19 3.50
CA GLU A 202 -2.37 -5.54 3.94
C GLU A 202 -1.75 -6.59 3.03
N ILE A 203 -1.43 -7.74 3.58
CA ILE A 203 -0.89 -8.88 2.84
C ILE A 203 -1.67 -10.15 3.17
N LYS A 204 -1.81 -11.03 2.19
CA LYS A 204 -2.40 -12.36 2.33
C LYS A 204 -1.50 -13.38 1.65
N SER A 205 -1.05 -14.40 2.40
CA SER A 205 -0.33 -15.55 1.84
C SER A 205 -1.25 -16.39 0.95
N LEU A 206 -0.70 -16.96 -0.14
CA LEU A 206 -1.42 -17.77 -1.11
C LEU A 206 -1.00 -19.24 -1.05
#